data_e219ff9180c5f6dd26f4c4db480e7731
#
_entry.id   e219ff9180c5f6dd26f4c4db480e7731
#
_cell.length_a   1.000
_cell.length_b   1.000
_cell.length_c   1.000
_cell.angle_alpha   90.00
_cell.angle_beta   90.00
_cell.angle_gamma   90.00
#
_symmetry.space_group_name_H-M   'P 1'
#
loop_
_entity.id
_entity.type
_entity.pdbx_description
1 polymer ?
#
loop_
_entity_poly.entity_id
_entity_poly.type
_entity_poly.pdbx_seq_one_letter_code
_entity_poly.pdbx_strand_id
1 'polypeptide(L)'
;MRKTLTILAFVAVLPAGSAWAEEGCFVPMSDWQPREAVTKLAEARGWAVRRIKIDDGCYEIDAKDKAGKRIEVTVQPATLEVLKVEQEEAESGEEED
;
A
#
# COMPACT_ATOMS: atom_id res chain seq x y z
N MET A 1 41.62 -30.47 20.31
CA MET A 1 41.25 -30.04 20.14
C MET A 1 40.85 -29.33 19.57
N ARG A 2 40.57 -29.09 19.26
CA ARG A 2 40.11 -28.36 18.73
C ARG A 2 39.27 -27.91 18.30
N LYS A 3 38.79 -27.52 18.16
CA LYS A 3 37.99 -27.05 17.83
C LYS A 3 37.69 -26.23 17.17
N THR A 4 37.24 -25.87 16.65
CA THR A 4 37.01 -25.16 15.93
C THR A 4 36.09 -24.55 15.75
N LEU A 5 35.69 -24.07 15.58
CA LEU A 5 34.70 -23.41 15.51
C LEU A 5 34.35 -22.83 14.50
N THR A 6 33.73 -22.50 14.07
CA THR A 6 33.30 -22.08 13.15
C THR A 6 32.52 -21.19 13.06
N ILE A 7 32.28 -20.64 12.82
CA ILE A 7 31.48 -19.66 12.80
C ILE A 7 30.75 -19.37 11.89
N LEU A 8 30.11 -19.16 11.56
CA LEU A 8 29.33 -18.85 10.75
C LEU A 8 28.96 -17.77 10.43
N ALA A 9 28.83 -17.26 9.98
CA ALA A 9 28.53 -16.09 9.67
C ALA A 9 27.54 -15.90 9.03
N PHE A 10 26.87 -15.76 8.94
CA PHE A 10 25.81 -15.61 8.27
C PHE A 10 25.47 -14.37 8.01
N VAL A 11 25.13 -13.92 7.33
CA VAL A 11 24.79 -12.79 6.97
C VAL A 11 23.58 -12.55 6.76
N ALA A 12 23.06 -11.86 7.04
CA ALA A 12 21.80 -11.56 6.93
C ALA A 12 21.54 -10.74 5.93
N VAL A 13 21.19 -10.97 5.07
CA VAL A 13 20.87 -10.17 4.07
C VAL A 13 19.71 -9.54 4.22
N LEU A 14 19.41 -8.58 4.19
CA LEU A 14 18.25 -7.95 4.20
C LEU A 14 17.70 -7.52 3.08
N PRO A 15 16.62 -7.48 2.90
CA PRO A 15 15.94 -7.08 1.78
C PRO A 15 15.70 -5.76 1.79
N ALA A 16 16.33 -5.04 1.66
CA ALA A 16 16.01 -3.74 1.58
C ALA A 16 15.11 -3.35 0.60
N GLY A 17 14.77 -4.02 -0.26
CA GLY A 17 13.93 -3.52 -1.27
C GLY A 17 12.68 -3.01 -0.86
N SER A 18 12.21 -3.41 0.22
CA SER A 18 10.92 -2.97 0.50
C SER A 18 10.81 -1.52 0.62
N ALA A 19 11.79 -0.85 1.00
CA ALA A 19 11.63 0.52 1.14
C ALA A 19 11.38 1.20 -0.11
N TRP A 20 11.77 0.67 -1.18
CA TRP A 20 11.53 1.34 -2.32
C TRP A 20 10.19 1.32 -2.74
N ALA A 21 9.49 0.33 -2.43
CA ALA A 21 8.18 0.26 -2.88
C ALA A 21 7.43 1.43 -2.58
N GLU A 22 7.58 1.98 -1.51
CA GLU A 22 6.78 3.07 -1.27
C GLU A 22 6.99 4.21 -2.06
N GLU A 23 7.98 4.38 -2.59
CA GLU A 23 8.03 5.47 -3.40
C GLU A 23 7.79 5.12 -4.71
N GLY A 24 7.49 4.01 -5.07
CA GLY A 24 7.37 3.75 -6.34
C GLY A 24 6.32 3.59 -7.16
N CYS A 25 5.67 4.44 -7.52
CA CYS A 25 4.66 4.34 -8.50
C CYS A 25 5.20 5.04 -9.73
N PHE A 26 6.17 4.47 -10.36
CA PHE A 26 6.68 5.06 -11.54
C PHE A 26 6.51 4.16 -12.71
N VAL A 27 5.34 3.70 -12.97
CA VAL A 27 5.08 2.81 -14.03
C VAL A 27 4.44 3.49 -15.19
N PRO A 28 4.76 3.18 -16.40
CA PRO A 28 4.14 3.81 -17.56
C PRO A 28 2.69 3.50 -17.56
N MET A 29 1.87 4.48 -17.93
CA MET A 29 0.46 4.27 -17.92
C MET A 29 0.00 3.12 -18.76
N SER A 30 0.74 2.74 -19.73
CA SER A 30 0.30 1.61 -20.53
C SER A 30 0.32 0.33 -19.75
N ASP A 31 1.00 0.32 -18.59
CA ASP A 31 1.01 -0.88 -17.78
C ASP A 31 0.01 -0.81 -16.65
N TRP A 32 -0.73 0.24 -16.53
CA TRP A 32 -1.66 0.35 -15.42
C TRP A 32 -2.88 -0.53 -15.58
N GLN A 33 -3.36 -1.02 -14.49
CA GLN A 33 -4.59 -1.75 -14.48
C GLN A 33 -5.74 -0.77 -14.49
N PRO A 34 -6.91 -1.13 -14.97
CA PRO A 34 -7.99 -0.18 -15.03
C PRO A 34 -8.58 0.07 -13.65
N ARG A 35 -9.31 1.17 -13.53
CA ARG A 35 -9.91 1.48 -12.27
C ARG A 35 -10.83 0.42 -11.78
N GLU A 36 -11.45 -0.32 -12.66
CA GLU A 36 -12.29 -1.36 -12.23
C GLU A 36 -11.54 -2.40 -11.45
N ALA A 37 -10.29 -2.67 -11.78
CA ALA A 37 -9.51 -3.65 -11.07
C ALA A 37 -9.23 -3.13 -9.67
N VAL A 38 -9.05 -1.81 -9.53
CA VAL A 38 -8.81 -1.23 -8.24
C VAL A 38 -10.05 -1.34 -7.38
N THR A 39 -11.20 -1.16 -7.99
CA THR A 39 -12.44 -1.27 -7.27
C THR A 39 -12.62 -2.69 -6.76
N LYS A 40 -12.30 -3.67 -7.58
CA LYS A 40 -12.46 -5.01 -7.13
C LYS A 40 -11.51 -5.35 -6.02
N LEU A 41 -10.31 -4.80 -6.06
CA LEU A 41 -9.38 -5.05 -5.01
C LEU A 41 -9.95 -4.49 -3.71
N ALA A 42 -10.50 -3.30 -3.74
CA ALA A 42 -11.04 -2.69 -2.55
C ALA A 42 -12.20 -3.48 -2.01
N GLU A 43 -13.06 -3.90 -2.91
CA GLU A 43 -14.20 -4.65 -2.46
C GLU A 43 -13.80 -5.97 -1.83
N ALA A 44 -12.79 -6.60 -2.37
CA ALA A 44 -12.35 -7.86 -1.83
C ALA A 44 -11.79 -7.66 -0.43
N ARG A 45 -11.36 -6.47 -0.09
CA ARG A 45 -10.88 -6.22 1.22
C ARG A 45 -11.92 -5.67 2.14
N GLY A 46 -13.12 -5.55 1.66
CA GLY A 46 -14.19 -5.06 2.49
C GLY A 46 -14.26 -3.56 2.60
N TRP A 47 -13.66 -2.85 1.71
CA TRP A 47 -13.68 -1.42 1.75
C TRP A 47 -14.77 -0.86 0.86
N ALA A 48 -15.43 0.18 1.28
CA ALA A 48 -16.47 0.82 0.46
C ALA A 48 -15.84 2.02 -0.20
N VAL A 49 -15.61 1.93 -1.48
CA VAL A 49 -14.91 2.95 -2.23
C VAL A 49 -15.73 4.20 -2.41
N ARG A 50 -15.15 5.36 -2.13
CA ARG A 50 -15.84 6.58 -2.39
C ARG A 50 -15.27 7.19 -3.63
N ARG A 51 -14.00 7.07 -3.90
CA ARG A 51 -13.44 7.66 -5.06
C ARG A 51 -12.06 7.08 -5.32
N ILE A 52 -11.63 7.02 -6.53
CA ILE A 52 -10.32 6.56 -6.91
C ILE A 52 -9.67 7.67 -7.67
N LYS A 53 -8.51 8.10 -7.25
CA LYS A 53 -7.83 9.14 -7.95
C LYS A 53 -6.40 8.78 -8.18
N ILE A 54 -5.66 9.59 -8.87
CA ILE A 54 -4.29 9.33 -9.17
C ILE A 54 -3.47 10.38 -8.49
N ASP A 55 -2.46 9.97 -7.75
CA ASP A 55 -1.66 10.91 -7.06
C ASP A 55 -0.22 10.44 -7.05
N ASP A 56 0.70 11.24 -7.52
CA ASP A 56 2.07 10.87 -7.57
C ASP A 56 2.32 9.58 -8.30
N GLY A 57 1.62 9.33 -9.34
CA GLY A 57 1.83 8.12 -10.12
C GLY A 57 1.22 6.89 -9.56
N CYS A 58 0.48 6.99 -8.46
CA CYS A 58 -0.15 5.83 -7.87
C CYS A 58 -1.65 6.01 -7.93
N TYR A 59 -2.37 4.94 -7.74
CA TYR A 59 -3.81 5.06 -7.56
C TYR A 59 -4.00 5.34 -6.08
N GLU A 60 -4.96 6.17 -5.76
CA GLU A 60 -5.27 6.43 -4.40
C GLU A 60 -6.73 6.17 -4.16
N ILE A 61 -7.10 5.33 -3.27
CA ILE A 61 -8.49 4.99 -3.04
C ILE A 61 -8.95 5.69 -1.79
N ASP A 62 -10.10 6.38 -1.90
CA ASP A 62 -10.69 7.06 -0.81
C ASP A 62 -11.84 6.19 -0.44
N ALA A 63 -11.82 5.56 0.69
CA ALA A 63 -12.82 4.57 1.03
C ALA A 63 -13.14 4.54 2.50
N LYS A 64 -14.07 3.66 2.89
CA LYS A 64 -14.35 3.44 4.28
C LYS A 64 -14.09 2.00 4.55
N ASP A 65 -13.48 1.70 5.67
CA ASP A 65 -13.19 0.31 5.97
C ASP A 65 -14.40 -0.34 6.60
N LYS A 66 -14.32 -1.58 7.01
CA LYS A 66 -15.44 -2.26 7.56
C LYS A 66 -15.96 -1.65 8.82
N ALA A 67 -15.14 -0.95 9.53
CA ALA A 67 -15.60 -0.31 10.74
C ALA A 67 -16.20 1.05 10.46
N GLY A 68 -16.25 1.45 9.22
CA GLY A 68 -16.83 2.73 8.87
C GLY A 68 -15.85 3.87 8.93
N LYS A 69 -14.58 3.61 9.12
CA LYS A 69 -13.65 4.67 9.18
C LYS A 69 -13.13 5.05 7.83
N ARG A 70 -12.85 6.31 7.65
CA ARG A 70 -12.37 6.74 6.35
C ARG A 70 -10.91 6.39 6.22
N ILE A 71 -10.52 5.85 5.11
CA ILE A 71 -9.15 5.49 4.87
C ILE A 71 -8.73 5.96 3.50
N GLU A 72 -7.43 6.15 3.34
CA GLU A 72 -6.90 6.51 2.09
C GLU A 72 -5.86 5.48 1.78
N VAL A 73 -5.97 4.81 0.67
CA VAL A 73 -5.11 3.69 0.34
C VAL A 73 -4.32 3.98 -0.91
N THR A 74 -3.02 3.77 -0.86
CA THR A 74 -2.16 3.99 -2.01
C THR A 74 -1.86 2.65 -2.64
N VAL A 75 -2.08 2.55 -3.94
CA VAL A 75 -1.94 1.28 -4.64
C VAL A 75 -1.05 1.43 -5.86
N GLN A 76 -0.17 0.48 -6.06
CA GLN A 76 0.70 0.47 -7.20
C GLN A 76 -0.15 0.17 -8.42
N PRO A 77 -0.18 1.02 -9.42
CA PRO A 77 -1.15 0.85 -10.49
C PRO A 77 -0.94 -0.33 -11.41
N ALA A 78 0.24 -0.83 -11.51
CA ALA A 78 0.45 -1.96 -12.40
C ALA A 78 0.23 -3.28 -11.72
N THR A 79 0.58 -3.40 -10.45
CA THR A 79 0.45 -4.67 -9.77
C THR A 79 -0.70 -4.70 -8.81
N LEU A 80 -1.21 -3.54 -8.47
CA LEU A 80 -2.29 -3.38 -7.50
C LEU A 80 -1.84 -3.75 -6.08
N GLU A 81 -0.55 -3.64 -5.85
CA GLU A 81 -0.07 -3.91 -4.53
C GLU A 81 -0.44 -2.75 -3.63
N VAL A 82 -0.96 -2.99 -2.46
CA VAL A 82 -1.32 -1.94 -1.54
C VAL A 82 -0.06 -1.49 -0.84
N LEU A 83 0.32 -0.25 -1.05
CA LEU A 83 1.54 0.27 -0.51
C LEU A 83 1.36 0.96 0.83
N LYS A 84 0.21 1.54 1.06
CA LYS A 84 -0.02 2.25 2.28
C LYS A 84 -1.48 2.41 2.59
N VAL A 85 -1.86 2.35 3.81
CA VAL A 85 -3.24 2.57 4.23
C VAL A 85 -3.17 3.57 5.37
N GLU A 86 -3.84 4.69 5.20
CA GLU A 86 -3.87 5.68 6.25
C GLU A 86 -5.27 5.95 6.72
N GLN A 87 -5.47 6.06 7.98
CA GLN A 87 -6.80 6.38 8.45
C GLN A 87 -6.91 7.85 8.66
N GLU A 88 -8.02 8.41 8.27
CA GLU A 88 -8.22 9.81 8.41
C GLU A 88 -9.13 10.10 9.49
N GLU A 89 -8.97 9.61 10.61
CA GLU A 89 -9.94 9.91 11.57
C GLU A 89 -9.87 11.24 12.13
N ALA A 90 -8.82 11.83 12.09
CA ALA A 90 -8.77 13.09 12.62
C ALA A 90 -9.72 14.05 12.16
N GLU A 91 -9.84 14.14 10.99
CA GLU A 91 -10.66 15.14 10.54
C GLU A 91 -11.98 14.86 10.83
N SER A 92 -12.32 13.74 10.96
CA SER A 92 -13.68 13.55 11.07
C SER A 92 -14.01 14.06 12.40
N GLY A 93 -13.18 13.93 13.29
CA GLY A 93 -13.55 14.37 14.50
C GLY A 93 -13.73 15.76 14.55
N GLU A 94 -12.91 16.39 14.19
CA GLU A 94 -13.02 17.71 14.37
C GLU A 94 -13.93 18.32 13.65
N GLU A 95 -14.20 17.92 12.76
CA GLU A 95 -15.02 18.64 12.07
C GLU A 95 -16.21 18.68 12.64
N GLU A 96 -16.48 17.94 13.28
CA GLU A 96 -17.69 18.00 13.68
C GLU A 96 -17.87 18.89 14.58
N ASP A 97 -17.16 19.31 14.94
CA ASP A 97 -17.54 20.21 15.82
C ASP A 97 -17.86 21.23 15.54
#